data_9df320d29d6375d5d7bff9feba09308b
#
_entry.id   9df320d29d6375d5d7bff9feba09308b
#
_cell.length_a   1.000
_cell.length_b   1.000
_cell.length_c   1.000
_cell.angle_alpha   90.00
_cell.angle_beta   90.00
_cell.angle_gamma   90.00
#
_symmetry.space_group_name_H-M   'P 1'
#
loop_
_entity.id
_entity.type
_entity.pdbx_description
1 polymer ?
#
loop_
_entity_poly.entity_id
_entity_poly.type
_entity_poly.pdbx_seq_one_letter_code
_entity_poly.pdbx_strand_id
1 'polypeptide(L)'
;KSSKVDYVGLWFFKGADFISKYKNVKLAFVATNSVNQGEQVNLIWPRILDQDIEIIFANKSFKWKNSARNNAVVIVSIIGLALKETKFKKILIFNEKKIHVKYLNAYLLESKNIIVKNRNTPLFDLPKMTYGSMANDGGFLILETSERDKLLKENPNGKKFLKAFVGGTEFLRGIKRWCIKINDEDLNEAESINFIKERLEKVKAHRLKKD
;
A
#
# COMPACT_ATOMS: atom_id res chain seq x y z
N LYS A 1 -19.73 -9.40 2.03
CA LYS A 1 -18.38 -9.97 1.83
C LYS A 1 -17.55 -8.89 1.17
N SER A 2 -16.61 -8.26 1.87
CA SER A 2 -15.68 -7.33 1.24
C SER A 2 -14.63 -8.15 0.48
N SER A 3 -14.59 -8.04 -0.84
CA SER A 3 -13.55 -8.64 -1.69
C SER A 3 -12.14 -8.05 -1.44
N LYS A 4 -12.06 -7.04 -0.57
CA LYS A 4 -10.83 -6.29 -0.26
C LYS A 4 -10.12 -6.75 1.01
N VAL A 5 -10.71 -7.67 1.78
CA VAL A 5 -10.05 -8.21 2.99
C VAL A 5 -8.99 -9.21 2.58
N ASP A 6 -7.75 -9.01 3.06
CA ASP A 6 -6.68 -9.98 2.90
C ASP A 6 -7.08 -11.34 3.48
N TYR A 7 -6.68 -12.44 2.84
CA TYR A 7 -7.04 -13.80 3.27
C TYR A 7 -6.67 -14.07 4.74
N VAL A 8 -5.56 -13.51 5.22
CA VAL A 8 -5.13 -13.63 6.63
C VAL A 8 -6.17 -13.05 7.60
N GLY A 9 -6.93 -12.01 7.21
CA GLY A 9 -7.99 -11.43 8.03
C GLY A 9 -9.13 -12.40 8.35
N LEU A 10 -9.36 -13.39 7.48
CA LEU A 10 -10.40 -14.42 7.73
C LEU A 10 -10.05 -15.30 8.92
N TRP A 11 -8.77 -15.53 9.20
CA TRP A 11 -8.33 -16.27 10.38
C TRP A 11 -8.59 -15.48 11.66
N PHE A 12 -8.44 -14.16 11.62
CA PHE A 12 -8.80 -13.29 12.74
C PHE A 12 -10.30 -13.32 13.01
N PHE A 13 -11.15 -13.36 11.98
CA PHE A 13 -12.59 -13.51 12.16
C PHE A 13 -12.95 -14.87 12.78
N LYS A 14 -12.39 -15.96 12.27
CA LYS A 14 -12.59 -17.30 12.88
C LYS A 14 -12.11 -17.36 14.31
N GLY A 15 -10.95 -16.73 14.60
CA GLY A 15 -10.42 -16.64 15.96
C GLY A 15 -11.35 -15.86 16.89
N ALA A 16 -11.91 -14.74 16.42
CA ALA A 16 -12.86 -13.95 17.18
C ALA A 16 -14.16 -14.74 17.47
N ASP A 17 -14.73 -15.39 16.45
CA ASP A 17 -15.91 -16.24 16.61
C ASP A 17 -15.63 -17.38 17.61
N PHE A 18 -14.42 -17.95 17.61
CA PHE A 18 -14.02 -18.99 18.55
C PHE A 18 -13.90 -18.47 20.00
N ILE A 19 -13.25 -17.30 20.19
CA ILE A 19 -13.15 -16.65 21.52
C ILE A 19 -14.53 -16.32 22.06
N SER A 20 -15.44 -15.79 21.23
CA SER A 20 -16.79 -15.44 21.65
C SER A 20 -17.60 -16.67 22.08
N LYS A 21 -17.36 -17.81 21.44
CA LYS A 21 -18.02 -19.08 21.80
C LYS A 21 -17.45 -19.69 23.09
N TYR A 22 -16.12 -19.60 23.29
CA TYR A 22 -15.41 -20.23 24.40
C TYR A 22 -14.72 -19.17 25.24
N LYS A 23 -15.46 -18.59 26.21
CA LYS A 23 -15.10 -17.36 26.94
C LYS A 23 -13.75 -17.34 27.65
N ASN A 24 -13.16 -18.47 27.96
CA ASN A 24 -11.87 -18.55 28.68
C ASN A 24 -10.67 -18.77 27.77
N VAL A 25 -10.85 -18.63 26.46
CA VAL A 25 -9.80 -18.86 25.45
C VAL A 25 -9.05 -17.58 25.15
N LYS A 26 -7.75 -17.71 24.99
CA LYS A 26 -6.86 -16.70 24.43
C LYS A 26 -6.25 -17.27 23.15
N LEU A 27 -6.18 -16.46 22.10
CA LEU A 27 -5.58 -16.83 20.84
C LEU A 27 -4.47 -15.85 20.46
N ALA A 28 -3.46 -16.33 19.77
CA ALA A 28 -2.45 -15.46 19.16
C ALA A 28 -2.19 -15.89 17.72
N PHE A 29 -2.02 -14.90 16.86
CA PHE A 29 -1.66 -15.12 15.46
C PHE A 29 -0.36 -14.40 15.12
N VAL A 30 0.45 -15.07 14.31
CA VAL A 30 1.52 -14.43 13.56
C VAL A 30 0.96 -14.08 12.19
N ALA A 31 1.00 -12.83 11.82
CA ALA A 31 0.45 -12.36 10.55
C ALA A 31 1.35 -11.30 9.94
N THR A 32 1.24 -11.10 8.62
CA THR A 32 1.85 -9.93 7.98
C THR A 32 1.34 -8.66 8.65
N ASN A 33 2.20 -7.67 8.80
CA ASN A 33 1.85 -6.42 9.48
C ASN A 33 0.75 -5.60 8.77
N SER A 34 0.37 -5.98 7.56
CA SER A 34 -0.76 -5.38 6.81
C SER A 34 -2.06 -5.40 7.61
N VAL A 35 -2.31 -6.42 8.45
CA VAL A 35 -3.52 -6.49 9.29
C VAL A 35 -3.64 -5.34 10.30
N ASN A 36 -2.55 -4.66 10.59
CA ASN A 36 -2.47 -3.53 11.53
C ASN A 36 -2.16 -2.20 10.83
N GLN A 37 -2.22 -2.16 9.50
CA GLN A 37 -1.87 -0.99 8.71
C GLN A 37 -2.88 -0.72 7.59
N GLY A 38 -2.94 0.54 7.18
CA GLY A 38 -3.71 0.97 6.02
C GLY A 38 -5.19 0.61 6.09
N GLU A 39 -5.76 0.24 4.95
CA GLU A 39 -7.17 -0.06 4.76
C GLU A 39 -7.60 -1.35 5.51
N GLN A 40 -6.69 -2.32 5.68
CA GLN A 40 -7.01 -3.59 6.34
C GLN A 40 -7.48 -3.39 7.78
N VAL A 41 -6.97 -2.39 8.48
CA VAL A 41 -7.42 -2.09 9.86
C VAL A 41 -8.91 -1.79 9.89
N ASN A 42 -9.40 -0.96 8.98
CA ASN A 42 -10.82 -0.61 8.90
C ASN A 42 -11.70 -1.80 8.47
N LEU A 43 -11.16 -2.71 7.69
CA LEU A 43 -11.91 -3.87 7.17
C LEU A 43 -11.99 -5.03 8.17
N ILE A 44 -10.96 -5.21 9.00
CA ILE A 44 -10.82 -6.37 9.89
C ILE A 44 -11.29 -6.04 11.31
N TRP A 45 -10.75 -4.98 11.91
CA TRP A 45 -10.84 -4.79 13.35
C TRP A 45 -12.20 -4.38 13.90
N PRO A 46 -13.04 -3.58 13.23
CA PRO A 46 -14.37 -3.25 13.77
C PRO A 46 -15.17 -4.50 14.11
N ARG A 47 -15.23 -5.48 13.21
CA ARG A 47 -15.96 -6.72 13.41
C ARG A 47 -15.46 -7.55 14.61
N ILE A 48 -14.18 -7.47 14.94
CA ILE A 48 -13.57 -8.20 16.05
C ILE A 48 -13.85 -7.48 17.36
N LEU A 49 -13.64 -6.16 17.36
CA LEU A 49 -13.80 -5.33 18.55
C LEU A 49 -15.26 -5.21 19.01
N ASP A 50 -16.21 -5.28 18.07
CA ASP A 50 -17.65 -5.26 18.34
C ASP A 50 -18.15 -6.55 19.02
N GLN A 51 -17.31 -7.60 19.08
CA GLN A 51 -17.60 -8.85 19.82
C GLN A 51 -17.04 -8.86 21.25
N ASP A 52 -16.78 -7.70 21.85
CA ASP A 52 -16.12 -7.56 23.17
C ASP A 52 -14.75 -8.27 23.25
N ILE A 53 -14.06 -8.36 22.12
CA ILE A 53 -12.69 -8.88 22.04
C ILE A 53 -11.71 -7.72 22.05
N GLU A 54 -10.59 -7.92 22.74
CA GLU A 54 -9.52 -6.94 22.78
C GLU A 54 -8.16 -7.57 22.48
N ILE A 55 -7.23 -6.72 22.05
CA ILE A 55 -5.82 -7.08 21.91
C ILE A 55 -5.19 -7.01 23.31
N ILE A 56 -4.74 -8.17 23.80
CA ILE A 56 -4.09 -8.29 25.12
C ILE A 56 -2.57 -8.36 25.02
N PHE A 57 -2.06 -8.72 23.84
CA PHE A 57 -0.64 -8.88 23.57
C PHE A 57 -0.33 -8.48 22.14
N ALA A 58 0.77 -7.78 21.95
CA ALA A 58 1.31 -7.56 20.61
C ALA A 58 2.85 -7.56 20.63
N ASN A 59 3.45 -8.20 19.62
CA ASN A 59 4.82 -7.94 19.19
C ASN A 59 4.75 -7.16 17.88
N LYS A 60 5.13 -5.88 17.96
CA LYS A 60 4.99 -4.95 16.85
C LYS A 60 6.03 -5.25 15.79
N SER A 61 5.62 -5.18 14.57
CA SER A 61 6.37 -5.39 13.31
C SER A 61 7.87 -5.75 13.42
N PHE A 62 8.21 -6.99 13.10
CA PHE A 62 9.58 -7.46 13.04
C PHE A 62 9.82 -8.30 11.78
N LYS A 63 11.09 -8.45 11.41
CA LYS A 63 11.46 -9.25 10.23
C LYS A 63 11.37 -10.74 10.58
N TRP A 64 10.50 -11.47 9.89
CA TRP A 64 10.45 -12.92 9.97
C TRP A 64 11.58 -13.51 9.13
N LYS A 65 12.47 -14.27 9.77
CA LYS A 65 13.53 -15.01 9.09
C LYS A 65 13.17 -16.50 9.15
N ASN A 66 13.24 -17.19 8.03
CA ASN A 66 13.19 -18.65 7.98
C ASN A 66 14.55 -19.19 7.48
N SER A 67 14.76 -20.50 7.60
CA SER A 67 16.03 -21.15 7.22
C SER A 67 16.13 -21.49 5.73
N ALA A 68 15.18 -21.08 4.89
CA ALA A 68 15.20 -21.43 3.47
C ALA A 68 16.24 -20.63 2.68
N ARG A 69 16.84 -21.27 1.66
CA ARG A 69 17.68 -20.59 0.67
C ARG A 69 16.79 -19.64 -0.15
N ASN A 70 17.22 -18.41 -0.40
CA ASN A 70 16.49 -17.33 -1.11
C ASN A 70 15.30 -16.77 -0.32
N ASN A 71 15.55 -16.34 0.88
CA ASN A 71 14.57 -15.85 1.84
C ASN A 71 13.92 -14.52 1.41
N ALA A 72 12.63 -14.55 1.10
CA ALA A 72 11.83 -13.33 1.11
C ALA A 72 11.66 -12.87 2.57
N VAL A 73 12.20 -11.70 2.91
CA VAL A 73 12.01 -11.09 4.23
C VAL A 73 10.57 -10.58 4.34
N VAL A 74 9.78 -11.22 5.19
CA VAL A 74 8.41 -10.78 5.46
C VAL A 74 8.39 -10.03 6.79
N ILE A 75 7.73 -8.89 6.82
CA ILE A 75 7.49 -8.15 8.07
C ILE A 75 6.18 -8.65 8.67
N VAL A 76 6.25 -9.14 9.89
CA VAL A 76 5.11 -9.72 10.62
C VAL A 76 4.88 -9.02 11.95
N SER A 77 3.70 -9.24 12.51
CA SER A 77 3.35 -8.91 13.90
C SER A 77 2.77 -10.14 14.58
N ILE A 78 2.93 -10.25 15.90
CA ILE A 78 2.22 -11.24 16.70
C ILE A 78 1.13 -10.52 17.48
N ILE A 79 -0.09 -11.03 17.42
CA ILE A 79 -1.26 -10.38 18.01
C ILE A 79 -2.02 -11.40 18.83
N GLY A 80 -2.12 -11.14 20.12
CA GLY A 80 -2.90 -11.95 21.08
C GLY A 80 -4.26 -11.32 21.36
N LEU A 81 -5.31 -12.12 21.28
CA LEU A 81 -6.71 -11.75 21.44
C LEU A 81 -7.35 -12.49 22.61
N ALA A 82 -8.24 -11.83 23.32
CA ALA A 82 -9.10 -12.43 24.34
C ALA A 82 -10.39 -11.61 24.47
N LEU A 83 -11.37 -12.15 25.21
CA LEU A 83 -12.51 -11.36 25.66
C LEU A 83 -12.04 -10.21 26.55
N LYS A 84 -12.73 -9.10 26.47
CA LYS A 84 -12.44 -7.89 27.22
C LYS A 84 -12.64 -8.14 28.72
N GLU A 85 -11.55 -8.10 29.45
CA GLU A 85 -11.53 -8.18 30.89
C GLU A 85 -10.79 -6.98 31.50
N THR A 86 -11.34 -6.38 32.52
CA THR A 86 -10.78 -5.18 33.16
C THR A 86 -9.45 -5.42 33.87
N LYS A 87 -9.09 -6.68 34.14
CA LYS A 87 -7.92 -7.07 34.97
C LYS A 87 -6.65 -7.35 34.16
N PHE A 88 -6.72 -7.47 32.81
CA PHE A 88 -5.51 -7.77 32.03
C PHE A 88 -4.63 -6.54 31.85
N LYS A 89 -3.39 -6.63 32.33
CA LYS A 89 -2.31 -5.76 31.90
C LYS A 89 -1.90 -6.19 30.49
N LYS A 90 -2.17 -5.35 29.52
CA LYS A 90 -1.80 -5.60 28.12
C LYS A 90 -0.29 -5.48 27.93
N ILE A 91 0.25 -6.27 27.04
CA ILE A 91 1.70 -6.33 26.78
C ILE A 91 1.95 -5.90 25.34
N LEU A 92 2.80 -4.91 25.19
CA LEU A 92 3.34 -4.49 23.88
C LEU A 92 4.84 -4.75 23.87
N ILE A 93 5.31 -5.46 22.84
CA ILE A 93 6.73 -5.65 22.55
C ILE A 93 7.09 -4.82 21.32
N PHE A 94 8.10 -3.99 21.45
CA PHE A 94 8.63 -3.18 20.35
C PHE A 94 10.14 -3.01 20.52
N ASN A 95 10.91 -3.30 19.48
CA ASN A 95 12.39 -3.29 19.50
C ASN A 95 12.94 -4.09 20.71
N GLU A 96 12.43 -5.32 20.87
CA GLU A 96 12.79 -6.25 21.96
C GLU A 96 12.44 -5.76 23.39
N LYS A 97 11.93 -4.55 23.51
CA LYS A 97 11.47 -4.02 24.81
C LYS A 97 10.02 -4.42 25.06
N LYS A 98 9.79 -5.03 26.22
CA LYS A 98 8.47 -5.40 26.72
C LYS A 98 7.96 -4.29 27.64
N ILE A 99 6.78 -3.73 27.31
CA ILE A 99 6.12 -2.72 28.12
C ILE A 99 4.69 -3.15 28.47
N HIS A 100 4.24 -2.77 29.66
CA HIS A 100 2.85 -2.94 30.05
C HIS A 100 2.09 -1.67 29.72
N VAL A 101 0.97 -1.82 29.01
CA VAL A 101 0.15 -0.70 28.53
C VAL A 101 -1.29 -0.84 29.04
N LYS A 102 -1.95 0.28 29.25
CA LYS A 102 -3.37 0.29 29.66
C LYS A 102 -4.29 -0.02 28.49
N TYR A 103 -3.98 0.50 27.32
CA TYR A 103 -4.74 0.34 26.10
C TYR A 103 -3.83 -0.18 24.99
N LEU A 104 -4.36 -1.02 24.11
CA LEU A 104 -3.66 -1.50 22.94
C LEU A 104 -4.65 -1.55 21.79
N ASN A 105 -4.45 -0.70 20.80
CA ASN A 105 -5.36 -0.54 19.68
C ASN A 105 -5.00 -1.39 18.47
N ALA A 106 -5.84 -1.36 17.43
CA ALA A 106 -5.68 -2.11 16.20
C ALA A 106 -4.41 -1.75 15.39
N TYR A 107 -3.82 -0.59 15.63
CA TYR A 107 -2.55 -0.17 15.03
C TYR A 107 -1.32 -0.58 15.85
N LEU A 108 -1.52 -1.38 16.89
CA LEU A 108 -0.51 -1.80 17.87
C LEU A 108 0.17 -0.59 18.53
N LEU A 109 -0.62 0.38 18.95
CA LEU A 109 -0.21 1.56 19.67
C LEU A 109 -0.86 1.59 21.05
N GLU A 110 -0.17 2.17 22.03
CA GLU A 110 -0.74 2.45 23.34
C GLU A 110 -1.75 3.59 23.27
N SER A 111 -2.98 3.27 22.92
CA SER A 111 -4.09 4.22 22.79
C SER A 111 -5.42 3.47 22.83
N LYS A 112 -6.51 4.19 23.11
CA LYS A 112 -7.87 3.66 22.92
C LYS A 112 -8.08 3.27 21.46
N ASN A 113 -9.02 2.35 21.22
CA ASN A 113 -9.37 1.94 19.87
C ASN A 113 -9.96 3.12 19.08
N ILE A 114 -9.21 3.55 18.07
CA ILE A 114 -9.65 4.52 17.07
C ILE A 114 -9.41 3.86 15.71
N ILE A 115 -10.46 3.72 14.91
CA ILE A 115 -10.36 3.16 13.56
C ILE A 115 -10.48 4.30 12.56
N VAL A 116 -9.43 4.51 11.79
CA VAL A 116 -9.42 5.50 10.71
C VAL A 116 -10.14 4.90 9.51
N LYS A 117 -11.28 5.49 9.17
CA LYS A 117 -12.07 5.08 7.99
C LYS A 117 -11.56 5.79 6.74
N ASN A 118 -11.60 5.08 5.61
CA ASN A 118 -11.33 5.69 4.31
C ASN A 118 -12.35 6.80 4.02
N ARG A 119 -11.90 7.93 3.49
CA ARG A 119 -12.72 9.10 3.19
C ARG A 119 -12.40 9.60 1.79
N ASN A 120 -13.43 10.03 1.09
CA ASN A 120 -13.32 10.67 -0.23
C ASN A 120 -13.30 12.21 -0.15
N THR A 121 -13.45 12.76 1.07
CA THR A 121 -13.45 14.20 1.31
C THR A 121 -12.46 14.55 2.40
N PRO A 122 -11.78 15.69 2.34
CA PRO A 122 -10.92 16.18 3.41
C PRO A 122 -11.65 16.31 4.76
N LEU A 123 -10.90 16.27 5.87
CA LEU A 123 -11.43 16.53 7.21
C LEU A 123 -11.73 18.01 7.45
N PHE A 124 -10.95 18.85 6.80
CA PHE A 124 -11.04 20.32 6.88
C PHE A 124 -11.41 20.88 5.52
N ASP A 125 -11.66 22.18 5.44
CA ASP A 125 -11.88 22.89 4.18
C ASP A 125 -10.56 23.02 3.40
N LEU A 126 -10.19 21.94 2.75
CA LEU A 126 -9.01 21.80 1.92
C LEU A 126 -9.39 21.35 0.52
N PRO A 127 -8.60 21.68 -0.50
CA PRO A 127 -8.81 21.16 -1.84
C PRO A 127 -8.89 19.63 -1.85
N LYS A 128 -9.82 19.10 -2.63
CA LYS A 128 -9.98 17.65 -2.78
C LYS A 128 -8.73 17.07 -3.42
N MET A 129 -8.18 16.03 -2.80
CA MET A 129 -7.06 15.28 -3.35
C MET A 129 -7.55 14.41 -4.51
N THR A 130 -6.92 14.55 -5.66
CA THR A 130 -7.19 13.76 -6.87
C THR A 130 -6.01 12.85 -7.19
N TYR A 131 -6.25 11.81 -7.98
CA TYR A 131 -5.18 11.00 -8.51
C TYR A 131 -4.29 11.85 -9.44
N GLY A 132 -2.98 11.61 -9.38
CA GLY A 132 -2.06 12.14 -10.38
C GLY A 132 -2.26 11.51 -11.75
N SER A 133 -1.61 12.08 -12.78
CA SER A 133 -1.63 11.51 -14.12
C SER A 133 -0.96 10.14 -14.12
N MET A 134 -1.65 9.15 -14.68
CA MET A 134 -1.13 7.79 -14.85
C MET A 134 -1.21 7.42 -16.33
N ALA A 135 -0.07 7.19 -16.95
CA ALA A 135 0.00 6.97 -18.41
C ALA A 135 -0.65 5.64 -18.83
N ASN A 136 -0.64 4.61 -17.99
CA ASN A 136 -1.12 3.25 -18.29
C ASN A 136 -0.65 2.76 -19.66
N ASP A 137 0.66 2.91 -19.91
CA ASP A 137 1.31 2.83 -21.20
C ASP A 137 2.28 1.64 -21.32
N GLY A 138 2.37 0.79 -20.28
CA GLY A 138 3.37 -0.28 -20.21
C GLY A 138 4.81 0.21 -20.05
N GLY A 139 5.01 1.49 -19.73
CA GLY A 139 6.32 2.13 -19.60
C GLY A 139 6.88 2.69 -20.91
N PHE A 140 6.14 2.56 -22.02
CA PHE A 140 6.64 2.99 -23.34
C PHE A 140 6.72 4.51 -23.53
N LEU A 141 5.99 5.29 -22.73
CA LEU A 141 6.07 6.76 -22.78
C LEU A 141 7.12 7.34 -21.83
N ILE A 142 7.76 6.51 -21.00
CA ILE A 142 8.80 6.94 -20.07
C ILE A 142 10.16 6.74 -20.73
N LEU A 143 11.03 7.74 -20.60
CA LEU A 143 12.37 7.75 -21.19
C LEU A 143 13.42 7.94 -20.11
N GLU A 144 14.51 7.19 -20.24
CA GLU A 144 15.75 7.46 -19.54
C GLU A 144 16.51 8.62 -20.20
N THR A 145 17.51 9.17 -19.50
CA THR A 145 18.30 10.30 -20.01
C THR A 145 18.92 10.02 -21.38
N SER A 146 19.47 8.83 -21.60
CA SER A 146 20.08 8.43 -22.87
C SER A 146 19.09 8.40 -24.04
N GLU A 147 17.87 7.93 -23.80
CA GLU A 147 16.81 7.89 -24.80
C GLU A 147 16.31 9.29 -25.16
N ARG A 148 16.17 10.16 -24.15
CA ARG A 148 15.87 11.59 -24.36
C ARG A 148 16.92 12.25 -25.22
N ASP A 149 18.19 12.05 -24.88
CA ASP A 149 19.30 12.71 -25.57
C ASP A 149 19.40 12.24 -27.04
N LYS A 150 19.15 10.93 -27.26
CA LYS A 150 19.05 10.36 -28.62
C LYS A 150 17.92 11.03 -29.41
N LEU A 151 16.71 11.10 -28.83
CA LEU A 151 15.57 11.74 -29.47
C LEU A 151 15.89 13.20 -29.86
N LEU A 152 16.46 13.97 -28.93
CA LEU A 152 16.75 15.38 -29.16
C LEU A 152 17.88 15.61 -30.17
N LYS A 153 18.83 14.67 -30.27
CA LYS A 153 19.89 14.73 -31.28
C LYS A 153 19.35 14.47 -32.68
N GLU A 154 18.46 13.49 -32.84
CA GLU A 154 17.87 13.11 -34.13
C GLU A 154 16.74 14.06 -34.56
N ASN A 155 15.95 14.53 -33.58
CA ASN A 155 14.76 15.35 -33.80
C ASN A 155 14.63 16.43 -32.72
N PRO A 156 15.27 17.60 -32.85
CA PRO A 156 15.21 18.68 -31.86
C PRO A 156 13.79 19.16 -31.55
N ASN A 157 12.87 19.08 -32.51
CA ASN A 157 11.45 19.44 -32.33
C ASN A 157 10.72 18.50 -31.34
N GLY A 158 11.25 17.29 -31.09
CA GLY A 158 10.76 16.37 -30.09
C GLY A 158 10.77 16.93 -28.65
N LYS A 159 11.54 17.99 -28.40
CA LYS A 159 11.59 18.68 -27.09
C LYS A 159 10.21 19.17 -26.62
N LYS A 160 9.35 19.58 -27.55
CA LYS A 160 7.97 20.02 -27.28
C LYS A 160 7.19 18.96 -26.51
N PHE A 161 7.37 17.69 -26.82
CA PHE A 161 6.64 16.57 -26.28
C PHE A 161 7.26 15.98 -24.98
N LEU A 162 8.42 16.45 -24.57
CA LEU A 162 9.12 15.95 -23.41
C LEU A 162 8.77 16.75 -22.14
N LYS A 163 8.34 16.03 -21.11
CA LYS A 163 8.12 16.57 -19.76
C LYS A 163 8.93 15.79 -18.75
N ALA A 164 9.37 16.44 -17.69
CA ALA A 164 10.01 15.75 -16.57
C ALA A 164 9.01 14.77 -15.94
N PHE A 165 9.43 13.52 -15.75
CA PHE A 165 8.67 12.51 -15.04
C PHE A 165 9.17 12.45 -13.60
N VAL A 166 8.28 12.75 -12.64
CA VAL A 166 8.61 12.76 -11.21
C VAL A 166 7.57 11.92 -10.47
N GLY A 167 7.96 10.69 -10.14
CA GLY A 167 7.22 9.82 -9.23
C GLY A 167 7.93 9.73 -7.88
N GLY A 168 7.42 8.88 -6.99
CA GLY A 168 8.00 8.68 -5.66
C GLY A 168 9.45 8.19 -5.72
N THR A 169 9.77 7.28 -6.64
CA THR A 169 11.13 6.75 -6.82
C THR A 169 12.09 7.81 -7.32
N GLU A 170 11.68 8.59 -8.31
CA GLU A 170 12.49 9.67 -8.88
C GLU A 170 12.80 10.72 -7.82
N PHE A 171 11.77 11.13 -7.07
CA PHE A 171 11.91 12.12 -5.99
C PHE A 171 12.85 11.62 -4.88
N LEU A 172 12.62 10.41 -4.37
CA LEU A 172 13.39 9.88 -3.23
C LEU A 172 14.84 9.52 -3.58
N ARG A 173 15.09 9.13 -4.84
CA ARG A 173 16.42 8.66 -5.28
C ARG A 173 17.16 9.67 -6.15
N GLY A 174 16.58 10.82 -6.47
CA GLY A 174 17.17 11.83 -7.35
C GLY A 174 17.35 11.36 -8.80
N ILE A 175 16.55 10.39 -9.26
CA ILE A 175 16.62 9.85 -10.62
C ILE A 175 15.94 10.82 -11.56
N LYS A 176 16.56 11.09 -12.71
CA LYS A 176 15.98 11.95 -13.76
C LYS A 176 15.41 11.07 -14.87
N ARG A 177 14.08 11.14 -15.04
CA ARG A 177 13.37 10.53 -16.17
C ARG A 177 12.44 11.54 -16.83
N TRP A 178 12.03 11.23 -18.04
CA TRP A 178 11.11 12.06 -18.83
C TRP A 178 9.94 11.23 -19.30
N CYS A 179 8.85 11.90 -19.64
CA CYS A 179 7.73 11.27 -20.32
C CYS A 179 7.36 12.04 -21.59
N ILE A 180 6.88 11.29 -22.55
CA ILE A 180 6.24 11.83 -23.74
C ILE A 180 4.82 12.22 -23.35
N LYS A 181 4.47 13.52 -23.53
CA LYS A 181 3.13 14.06 -23.34
C LYS A 181 2.72 14.76 -24.62
N ILE A 182 1.63 14.29 -25.23
CA ILE A 182 1.07 14.80 -26.48
C ILE A 182 -0.35 15.26 -26.19
N ASN A 183 -0.73 16.44 -26.65
CA ASN A 183 -2.12 16.86 -26.66
C ASN A 183 -2.75 16.40 -27.99
N ASP A 184 -4.09 16.28 -28.02
CA ASP A 184 -4.80 15.74 -29.20
C ASP A 184 -4.51 16.57 -30.48
N GLU A 185 -4.40 17.88 -30.34
CA GLU A 185 -4.07 18.83 -31.46
C GLU A 185 -2.65 18.63 -32.03
N ASP A 186 -1.75 18.08 -31.21
CA ASP A 186 -0.34 17.91 -31.60
C ASP A 186 -0.02 16.48 -32.09
N LEU A 187 -1.02 15.60 -32.17
CA LEU A 187 -0.81 14.18 -32.47
C LEU A 187 -0.12 13.94 -33.81
N ASN A 188 -0.58 14.62 -34.87
CA ASN A 188 -0.01 14.46 -36.21
C ASN A 188 1.47 14.88 -36.25
N GLU A 189 1.82 15.98 -35.55
CA GLU A 189 3.20 16.44 -35.46
C GLU A 189 4.06 15.41 -34.68
N ALA A 190 3.54 14.89 -33.59
CA ALA A 190 4.24 13.89 -32.80
C ALA A 190 4.47 12.58 -33.57
N GLU A 191 3.49 12.12 -34.35
CA GLU A 191 3.60 10.92 -35.21
C GLU A 191 4.55 11.10 -36.41
N SER A 192 4.86 12.33 -36.80
CA SER A 192 5.88 12.59 -37.81
C SER A 192 7.30 12.27 -37.33
N ILE A 193 7.51 12.15 -35.99
CA ILE A 193 8.77 11.78 -35.38
C ILE A 193 8.80 10.26 -35.18
N ASN A 194 9.56 9.52 -35.95
CA ASN A 194 9.60 8.05 -35.95
C ASN A 194 9.78 7.47 -34.53
N PHE A 195 10.68 8.03 -33.73
CA PHE A 195 10.92 7.59 -32.35
C PHE A 195 9.65 7.64 -31.51
N ILE A 196 8.85 8.69 -31.63
CA ILE A 196 7.60 8.88 -30.90
C ILE A 196 6.54 7.93 -31.45
N LYS A 197 6.41 7.87 -32.78
CA LYS A 197 5.44 6.99 -33.46
C LYS A 197 5.57 5.54 -33.04
N GLU A 198 6.77 4.96 -33.08
CA GLU A 198 7.02 3.58 -32.63
C GLU A 198 6.58 3.34 -31.20
N ARG A 199 6.78 4.31 -30.31
CA ARG A 199 6.36 4.21 -28.91
C ARG A 199 4.83 4.26 -28.77
N LEU A 200 4.16 5.12 -29.52
CA LEU A 200 2.70 5.19 -29.56
C LEU A 200 2.07 3.87 -30.04
N GLU A 201 2.66 3.26 -31.08
CA GLU A 201 2.22 1.94 -31.56
C GLU A 201 2.35 0.85 -30.47
N LYS A 202 3.46 0.87 -29.70
CA LYS A 202 3.64 -0.05 -28.56
C LYS A 202 2.63 0.20 -27.45
N VAL A 203 2.31 1.45 -27.15
CA VAL A 203 1.27 1.83 -26.18
C VAL A 203 -0.09 1.32 -26.64
N LYS A 204 -0.44 1.54 -27.90
CA LYS A 204 -1.69 1.04 -28.50
C LYS A 204 -1.80 -0.48 -28.38
N ALA A 205 -0.75 -1.20 -28.76
CA ALA A 205 -0.69 -2.65 -28.65
C ALA A 205 -0.78 -3.14 -27.20
N HIS A 206 -0.19 -2.41 -26.24
CA HIS A 206 -0.27 -2.73 -24.82
C HIS A 206 -1.68 -2.57 -24.25
N ARG A 207 -2.36 -1.50 -24.64
CA ARG A 207 -3.73 -1.23 -24.18
C ARG A 207 -4.73 -2.22 -24.73
N LEU A 208 -4.60 -2.58 -26.03
CA LEU A 208 -5.48 -3.58 -26.67
C LEU A 208 -5.31 -5.02 -26.12
N LYS A 209 -4.20 -5.33 -25.44
CA LYS A 209 -4.01 -6.65 -24.79
C LYS A 209 -4.65 -6.75 -23.40
N LYS A 210 -5.14 -5.65 -22.86
CA LYS A 210 -5.73 -5.59 -21.50
C LYS A 210 -7.26 -5.65 -21.50
N ASP A 211 -7.87 -5.52 -22.66
CA ASP A 211 -9.29 -5.73 -22.89
C ASP A 211 -9.52 -7.21 -23.30
#